data_9b63bffcba547f44b27863e90d608569
#
_entry.id   9b63bffcba547f44b27863e90d608569
#
_cell.length_a   1.000
_cell.length_b   1.000
_cell.length_c   1.000
_cell.angle_alpha   90.00
_cell.angle_beta   90.00
_cell.angle_gamma   90.00
#
_symmetry.space_group_name_H-M   'P 1'
#
loop_
_entity.id
_entity.type
_entity.pdbx_description
1 polymer ?
#
loop_
_entity_poly.entity_id
_entity_poly.type
_entity_poly.pdbx_seq_one_letter_code
_entity_poly.pdbx_strand_id
1 'polypeptide(L)'
;MVEKSGFEYFEVQFTKSGDVHDRDEVTALKKHLAASNTTDLLVLAHGWNNDMAEARGLYEGLLSQLRTELQARRIAGAPKNITVLGLLWPSKKFADLKLTASGAAGLASSVTDDALLQQLEQLELLLDDPLQTPSIESLKALIPRLEDSPKAQREFADLLRAALVPEADLREGDLPDGVKEGEAEDASDTFFSLSGSELMDRLAKPVELDAEPPAAEPSGFDAIGGATRLGTDDVGSAAGLGDFLSGIKAGASNLLNYATFYSMKQRAGTVGQRGVNSLLREIAQDHQAVRIHLVGHSFGGRLVTAATAGPNEGSALAPRSLVLLQAAFSHNGFAENFDGKGRNGAFRRVVSAGLVHGPIVITHTRNDKAVGVAYPLASLISGSDSAGLGDENDRFGGMGRNGAQFTPEAERDNLLDADGSYQLHRGRVYNLRADSAISGHSDITGPEVAHLLLAAIAAG
;
A
#
# COMPACT_ATOMS: atom_id res chain seq x y z
N MET A 1 -11.28 23.84 -7.86
CA MET A 1 -11.30 24.10 -6.40
C MET A 1 -12.66 23.67 -5.88
N VAL A 2 -12.68 22.81 -4.90
CA VAL A 2 -13.89 22.38 -4.19
C VAL A 2 -13.57 22.54 -2.70
N GLU A 3 -14.55 22.86 -1.87
CA GLU A 3 -14.40 22.83 -0.43
C GLU A 3 -14.81 21.43 0.09
N LYS A 4 -13.95 20.79 0.91
CA LYS A 4 -14.26 19.53 1.60
C LYS A 4 -14.04 19.69 3.09
N SER A 5 -15.07 19.42 3.89
CA SER A 5 -15.03 19.54 5.35
C SER A 5 -14.42 20.87 5.84
N GLY A 6 -14.66 21.98 5.12
CA GLY A 6 -14.12 23.31 5.42
C GLY A 6 -12.66 23.52 5.03
N PHE A 7 -12.04 22.63 4.25
CA PHE A 7 -10.72 22.82 3.65
C PHE A 7 -10.82 23.13 2.17
N GLU A 8 -9.95 24.01 1.68
CA GLU A 8 -9.73 24.18 0.25
C GLU A 8 -9.05 22.93 -0.31
N TYR A 9 -9.75 22.24 -1.21
CA TYR A 9 -9.39 20.91 -1.68
C TYR A 9 -9.17 20.92 -3.19
N PHE A 10 -8.06 20.30 -3.58
CA PHE A 10 -7.65 20.06 -4.97
C PHE A 10 -7.39 18.56 -5.18
N GLU A 11 -7.59 18.12 -6.39
CA GLU A 11 -7.24 16.77 -6.84
C GLU A 11 -6.21 16.85 -7.95
N VAL A 12 -5.32 15.88 -8.01
CA VAL A 12 -4.48 15.63 -9.18
C VAL A 12 -4.52 14.14 -9.47
N GLN A 13 -4.93 13.83 -10.70
CA GLN A 13 -5.02 12.48 -11.20
C GLN A 13 -3.74 12.10 -11.94
N PHE A 14 -3.24 10.86 -11.67
CA PHE A 14 -2.07 10.29 -12.31
C PHE A 14 -2.42 9.10 -13.19
N THR A 15 -1.63 8.87 -14.24
CA THR A 15 -1.64 7.65 -15.03
C THR A 15 -0.83 6.55 -14.34
N LYS A 16 -0.88 5.32 -14.86
CA LYS A 16 -0.08 4.18 -14.34
C LYS A 16 1.44 4.39 -14.47
N SER A 17 1.89 5.21 -15.42
CA SER A 17 3.30 5.61 -15.63
C SER A 17 3.77 6.75 -14.73
N GLY A 18 2.84 7.38 -13.99
CA GLY A 18 3.13 8.52 -13.13
C GLY A 18 2.95 9.87 -13.81
N ASP A 19 2.49 9.92 -15.05
CA ASP A 19 2.20 11.20 -15.69
C ASP A 19 0.94 11.82 -15.10
N VAL A 20 0.90 13.15 -15.00
CA VAL A 20 -0.31 13.88 -14.62
C VAL A 20 -1.33 13.75 -15.76
N HIS A 21 -2.54 13.30 -15.42
CA HIS A 21 -3.61 13.08 -16.40
C HIS A 21 -4.13 14.39 -17.00
N ASP A 22 -4.30 15.41 -16.14
CA ASP A 22 -4.77 16.74 -16.54
C ASP A 22 -3.91 17.83 -15.88
N ARG A 23 -3.14 18.57 -16.68
CA ARG A 23 -2.28 19.67 -16.20
C ARG A 23 -3.06 20.88 -15.71
N ASP A 24 -4.32 21.03 -16.05
CA ASP A 24 -5.16 22.12 -15.54
C ASP A 24 -5.44 21.97 -14.04
N GLU A 25 -5.50 20.73 -13.52
CA GLU A 25 -5.60 20.46 -12.08
C GLU A 25 -4.37 21.02 -11.31
N VAL A 26 -3.17 20.79 -11.84
CA VAL A 26 -1.93 21.33 -11.27
C VAL A 26 -1.87 22.84 -11.36
N THR A 27 -2.27 23.41 -12.51
CA THR A 27 -2.30 24.86 -12.73
C THR A 27 -3.27 25.53 -11.75
N ALA A 28 -4.45 24.94 -11.52
CA ALA A 28 -5.42 25.45 -10.56
C ALA A 28 -4.90 25.46 -9.12
N LEU A 29 -4.21 24.38 -8.69
CA LEU A 29 -3.58 24.30 -7.38
C LEU A 29 -2.47 25.36 -7.22
N LYS A 30 -1.54 25.47 -8.17
CA LYS A 30 -0.46 26.45 -8.12
C LYS A 30 -0.97 27.90 -8.09
N LYS A 31 -1.99 28.21 -8.92
CA LYS A 31 -2.63 29.53 -8.91
C LYS A 31 -3.25 29.84 -7.55
N HIS A 32 -3.90 28.85 -6.92
CA HIS A 32 -4.45 29.00 -5.58
C HIS A 32 -3.35 29.25 -4.54
N LEU A 33 -2.30 28.43 -4.51
CA LEU A 33 -1.17 28.58 -3.57
C LEU A 33 -0.50 29.96 -3.69
N ALA A 34 -0.41 30.51 -4.90
CA ALA A 34 0.12 31.86 -5.15
C ALA A 34 -0.78 32.99 -4.64
N ALA A 35 -2.10 32.77 -4.59
CA ALA A 35 -3.08 33.80 -4.25
C ALA A 35 -3.61 33.69 -2.80
N SER A 36 -3.39 32.56 -2.13
CA SER A 36 -3.89 32.28 -0.80
C SER A 36 -2.83 32.51 0.29
N ASN A 37 -3.26 32.49 1.55
CA ASN A 37 -2.36 32.50 2.71
C ASN A 37 -2.05 31.06 3.18
N THR A 38 -2.01 30.08 2.27
CA THR A 38 -1.70 28.69 2.58
C THR A 38 -0.33 28.60 3.22
N THR A 39 -0.26 28.04 4.41
CA THR A 39 1.00 27.75 5.11
C THR A 39 1.38 26.28 5.02
N ASP A 40 0.39 25.40 4.84
CA ASP A 40 0.58 23.97 4.88
C ASP A 40 -0.22 23.29 3.74
N LEU A 41 0.47 22.49 2.94
CA LEU A 41 -0.13 21.64 1.92
C LEU A 41 -0.18 20.20 2.46
N LEU A 42 -1.39 19.74 2.77
CA LEU A 42 -1.64 18.37 3.19
C LEU A 42 -1.92 17.49 1.97
N VAL A 43 -1.03 16.58 1.68
CA VAL A 43 -1.11 15.67 0.53
C VAL A 43 -1.60 14.30 0.99
N LEU A 44 -2.71 13.82 0.44
CA LEU A 44 -3.34 12.56 0.79
C LEU A 44 -3.22 11.55 -0.35
N ALA A 45 -2.78 10.33 -0.05
CA ALA A 45 -2.69 9.22 -1.01
C ALA A 45 -3.49 8.01 -0.50
N HIS A 46 -4.50 7.60 -1.28
CA HIS A 46 -5.35 6.44 -0.97
C HIS A 46 -4.65 5.10 -1.26
N GLY A 47 -5.23 4.03 -0.73
CA GLY A 47 -4.76 2.66 -0.91
C GLY A 47 -5.17 2.02 -2.23
N TRP A 48 -4.90 0.71 -2.33
CA TRP A 48 -5.32 -0.12 -3.44
C TRP A 48 -6.82 -0.41 -3.36
N ASN A 49 -7.40 -0.75 -4.51
CA ASN A 49 -8.80 -1.12 -4.72
C ASN A 49 -9.82 -0.01 -4.42
N ASN A 50 -9.37 1.23 -4.35
CA ASN A 50 -10.26 2.39 -4.32
C ASN A 50 -10.50 2.91 -5.73
N ASP A 51 -11.77 3.03 -6.13
CA ASP A 51 -12.09 3.90 -7.26
C ASP A 51 -12.01 5.38 -6.83
N MET A 52 -12.24 6.29 -7.78
CA MET A 52 -12.15 7.72 -7.49
C MET A 52 -13.21 8.18 -6.47
N ALA A 53 -14.38 7.55 -6.43
CA ALA A 53 -15.44 7.90 -5.48
C ALA A 53 -15.09 7.41 -4.08
N GLU A 54 -14.59 6.19 -3.96
CA GLU A 54 -14.12 5.59 -2.71
C GLU A 54 -12.92 6.35 -2.15
N ALA A 55 -11.95 6.72 -2.99
CA ALA A 55 -10.82 7.56 -2.57
C ALA A 55 -11.27 8.92 -2.04
N ARG A 56 -12.23 9.56 -2.73
CA ARG A 56 -12.82 10.82 -2.29
C ARG A 56 -13.60 10.68 -0.98
N GLY A 57 -14.30 9.57 -0.77
CA GLY A 57 -15.01 9.25 0.47
C GLY A 57 -14.04 9.07 1.65
N LEU A 58 -12.94 8.35 1.43
CA LEU A 58 -11.88 8.19 2.43
C LEU A 58 -11.29 9.54 2.84
N TYR A 59 -10.95 10.38 1.86
CA TYR A 59 -10.43 11.73 2.14
C TYR A 59 -11.44 12.60 2.88
N GLU A 60 -12.72 12.56 2.49
CA GLU A 60 -13.77 13.31 3.18
C GLU A 60 -13.91 12.89 4.65
N GLY A 61 -13.92 11.57 4.93
CA GLY A 61 -13.99 11.04 6.29
C GLY A 61 -12.81 11.52 7.14
N LEU A 62 -11.59 11.41 6.62
CA LEU A 62 -10.38 11.85 7.32
C LEU A 62 -10.36 13.36 7.56
N LEU A 63 -10.74 14.16 6.55
CA LEU A 63 -10.81 15.63 6.65
C LEU A 63 -11.89 16.10 7.62
N SER A 64 -13.01 15.41 7.68
CA SER A 64 -14.09 15.73 8.65
C SER A 64 -13.60 15.59 10.09
N GLN A 65 -12.89 14.51 10.40
CA GLN A 65 -12.29 14.32 11.73
C GLN A 65 -11.18 15.32 11.99
N LEU A 66 -10.30 15.58 11.02
CA LEU A 66 -9.25 16.58 11.14
C LEU A 66 -9.80 17.98 11.42
N ARG A 67 -10.94 18.35 10.80
CA ARG A 67 -11.64 19.61 11.07
C ARG A 67 -12.15 19.66 12.51
N THR A 68 -12.71 18.55 13.00
CA THR A 68 -13.18 18.43 14.38
C THR A 68 -12.04 18.64 15.38
N GLU A 69 -10.88 18.02 15.12
CA GLU A 69 -9.69 18.19 15.98
C GLU A 69 -9.12 19.61 15.94
N LEU A 70 -9.08 20.25 14.77
CA LEU A 70 -8.70 21.67 14.68
C LEU A 70 -9.62 22.59 15.48
N GLN A 71 -10.93 22.32 15.47
CA GLN A 71 -11.91 23.09 16.25
C GLN A 71 -11.77 22.86 17.76
N ALA A 72 -11.41 21.65 18.15
CA ALA A 72 -11.17 21.29 19.55
C ALA A 72 -9.93 22.01 20.14
N ARG A 73 -9.00 22.49 19.31
CA ARG A 73 -7.79 23.26 19.68
C ARG A 73 -6.91 22.57 20.73
N ARG A 74 -6.84 21.24 20.69
CA ARG A 74 -6.06 20.44 21.65
C ARG A 74 -4.55 20.49 21.39
N ILE A 75 -4.14 20.76 20.14
CA ILE A 75 -2.75 20.74 19.72
C ILE A 75 -2.21 22.17 19.62
N ALA A 76 -1.19 22.45 20.40
CA ALA A 76 -0.47 23.73 20.34
C ALA A 76 0.33 23.81 19.01
N GLY A 77 0.28 24.99 18.37
CA GLY A 77 0.99 25.18 17.10
C GLY A 77 0.30 24.56 15.86
N ALA A 78 -0.93 24.03 16.03
CA ALA A 78 -1.70 23.52 14.90
C ALA A 78 -1.81 24.57 13.79
N PRO A 79 -1.62 24.18 12.49
CA PRO A 79 -1.67 25.10 11.37
C PRO A 79 -3.07 25.68 11.17
N LYS A 80 -3.13 26.93 10.72
CA LYS A 80 -4.40 27.63 10.52
C LYS A 80 -4.88 27.61 9.08
N ASN A 81 -3.96 27.57 8.13
CA ASN A 81 -4.24 27.72 6.71
C ASN A 81 -3.74 26.48 5.96
N ILE A 82 -4.51 25.41 6.01
CA ILE A 82 -4.25 24.14 5.33
C ILE A 82 -4.99 24.14 4.00
N THR A 83 -4.26 23.91 2.91
CA THR A 83 -4.82 23.47 1.62
C THR A 83 -4.58 21.97 1.48
N VAL A 84 -5.55 21.25 0.94
CA VAL A 84 -5.47 19.80 0.77
C VAL A 84 -5.31 19.44 -0.70
N LEU A 85 -4.39 18.51 -0.97
CA LEU A 85 -4.20 17.87 -2.26
C LEU A 85 -4.51 16.37 -2.14
N GLY A 86 -5.61 15.93 -2.74
CA GLY A 86 -5.92 14.51 -2.92
C GLY A 86 -5.25 13.96 -4.17
N LEU A 87 -4.40 12.96 -4.01
CA LEU A 87 -3.81 12.24 -5.13
C LEU A 87 -4.76 11.14 -5.58
N LEU A 88 -5.09 11.10 -6.86
CA LEU A 88 -5.88 10.04 -7.48
C LEU A 88 -4.97 9.24 -8.41
N TRP A 89 -4.72 7.99 -8.11
CA TRP A 89 -3.88 7.11 -8.91
C TRP A 89 -4.65 5.83 -9.28
N PRO A 90 -4.33 5.16 -10.41
CA PRO A 90 -5.10 4.01 -10.88
C PRO A 90 -4.86 2.78 -10.00
N SER A 91 -5.57 2.73 -8.88
CA SER A 91 -5.46 1.71 -7.83
C SER A 91 -6.56 0.65 -7.91
N LYS A 92 -7.62 0.88 -8.68
CA LYS A 92 -8.73 -0.05 -8.87
C LYS A 92 -8.72 -0.62 -10.28
N LYS A 93 -9.17 -1.84 -10.41
CA LYS A 93 -9.51 -2.46 -11.68
C LYS A 93 -10.77 -1.77 -12.24
N PHE A 94 -10.70 -1.33 -13.48
CA PHE A 94 -11.87 -0.82 -14.18
C PHE A 94 -12.87 -1.97 -14.33
N ALA A 95 -14.01 -1.78 -13.85
CA ALA A 95 -15.35 -2.29 -14.05
C ALA A 95 -15.97 -2.70 -12.72
N ASP A 96 -17.20 -2.28 -12.53
CA ASP A 96 -18.24 -2.90 -11.73
C ASP A 96 -18.54 -4.36 -12.22
N LEU A 97 -17.52 -5.20 -12.33
CA LEU A 97 -17.74 -6.60 -12.14
C LEU A 97 -18.12 -6.68 -10.66
N LYS A 98 -19.42 -6.60 -10.38
CA LYS A 98 -19.99 -7.28 -9.24
C LYS A 98 -19.26 -8.61 -9.19
N LEU A 99 -18.28 -8.74 -8.31
CA LEU A 99 -18.03 -9.98 -7.67
C LEU A 99 -19.42 -10.34 -7.17
N THR A 100 -20.17 -11.05 -8.01
CA THR A 100 -21.31 -11.78 -7.52
C THR A 100 -20.71 -12.54 -6.38
N ALA A 101 -21.06 -12.11 -5.18
CA ALA A 101 -21.00 -12.93 -4.02
C ALA A 101 -21.78 -14.22 -4.35
N SER A 102 -21.16 -15.11 -5.05
CA SER A 102 -21.40 -16.52 -4.98
C SER A 102 -20.63 -17.05 -3.78
N GLY A 103 -20.63 -16.25 -2.72
CA GLY A 103 -20.47 -16.67 -1.37
C GLY A 103 -21.75 -17.26 -0.88
N ALA A 104 -22.28 -18.25 -1.53
CA ALA A 104 -22.89 -19.31 -0.79
C ALA A 104 -21.76 -19.89 0.05
N ALA A 105 -21.70 -19.48 1.30
CA ALA A 105 -20.98 -20.15 2.35
C ALA A 105 -21.48 -21.61 2.41
N GLY A 106 -20.92 -22.43 1.57
CA GLY A 106 -21.13 -23.84 1.45
C GLY A 106 -19.79 -24.41 1.12
N LEU A 107 -19.05 -24.86 2.14
CA LEU A 107 -18.14 -26.02 2.11
C LEU A 107 -17.57 -26.42 0.70
N ALA A 108 -17.14 -25.48 -0.12
CA ALA A 108 -16.48 -25.78 -1.38
C ALA A 108 -14.96 -25.58 -1.19
N SER A 109 -14.33 -26.66 -0.84
CA SER A 109 -12.90 -26.79 -0.60
C SER A 109 -12.05 -26.78 -1.89
N SER A 110 -12.48 -26.15 -2.99
CA SER A 110 -11.71 -26.17 -4.24
C SER A 110 -11.90 -24.89 -5.07
N VAL A 111 -10.80 -24.34 -5.53
CA VAL A 111 -10.77 -23.25 -6.53
C VAL A 111 -11.27 -23.80 -7.86
N THR A 112 -12.24 -23.15 -8.49
CA THR A 112 -12.79 -23.54 -9.79
C THR A 112 -12.02 -22.91 -10.94
N ASP A 113 -12.12 -23.50 -12.14
CA ASP A 113 -11.57 -22.93 -13.38
C ASP A 113 -12.15 -21.54 -13.65
N ASP A 114 -13.45 -21.35 -13.42
CA ASP A 114 -14.12 -20.06 -13.60
C ASP A 114 -13.53 -18.98 -12.68
N ALA A 115 -13.20 -19.33 -11.44
CA ALA A 115 -12.56 -18.39 -10.50
C ALA A 115 -11.16 -17.98 -11.00
N LEU A 116 -10.38 -18.91 -11.51
CA LEU A 116 -9.06 -18.61 -12.09
C LEU A 116 -9.18 -17.76 -13.37
N LEU A 117 -10.16 -18.05 -14.23
CA LEU A 117 -10.45 -17.23 -15.40
C LEU A 117 -10.81 -15.79 -15.02
N GLN A 118 -11.66 -15.59 -14.03
CA GLN A 118 -12.00 -14.26 -13.53
C GLN A 118 -10.78 -13.53 -12.97
N GLN A 119 -9.90 -14.21 -12.23
CA GLN A 119 -8.66 -13.62 -11.73
C GLN A 119 -7.72 -13.19 -12.87
N LEU A 120 -7.60 -14.00 -13.93
CA LEU A 120 -6.81 -13.65 -15.11
C LEU A 120 -7.39 -12.47 -15.89
N GLU A 121 -8.70 -12.40 -16.08
CA GLU A 121 -9.36 -11.23 -16.67
C GLU A 121 -9.11 -9.96 -15.86
N GLN A 122 -9.15 -10.08 -14.54
CA GLN A 122 -8.81 -8.98 -13.66
C GLN A 122 -7.35 -8.55 -13.78
N LEU A 123 -6.42 -9.50 -13.89
CA LEU A 123 -5.00 -9.21 -14.08
C LEU A 123 -4.76 -8.55 -15.44
N GLU A 124 -5.43 -9.02 -16.50
CA GLU A 124 -5.36 -8.42 -17.85
C GLU A 124 -5.76 -6.94 -17.83
N LEU A 125 -6.90 -6.63 -17.22
CA LEU A 125 -7.34 -5.25 -17.02
C LEU A 125 -6.36 -4.42 -16.18
N LEU A 126 -5.70 -5.05 -15.21
CA LEU A 126 -4.71 -4.38 -14.40
C LEU A 126 -3.45 -4.05 -15.20
N LEU A 127 -2.92 -5.00 -15.97
CA LEU A 127 -1.72 -4.79 -16.78
C LEU A 127 -1.99 -3.73 -17.86
N ASP A 128 -3.20 -3.76 -18.45
CA ASP A 128 -3.66 -2.77 -19.45
C ASP A 128 -2.59 -2.54 -20.56
N ASP A 129 -2.01 -3.65 -21.05
CA ASP A 129 -0.96 -3.66 -22.06
C ASP A 129 -1.32 -4.64 -23.18
N PRO A 130 -1.61 -4.15 -24.40
CA PRO A 130 -1.95 -5.00 -25.54
C PRO A 130 -0.87 -6.04 -25.88
N LEU A 131 0.39 -5.80 -25.52
CA LEU A 131 1.49 -6.74 -25.75
C LEU A 131 1.40 -7.97 -24.82
N GLN A 132 0.72 -7.84 -23.68
CA GLN A 132 0.53 -8.93 -22.71
C GLN A 132 -0.70 -9.79 -23.00
N THR A 133 -1.63 -9.34 -23.84
CA THR A 133 -2.87 -10.08 -24.18
C THR A 133 -2.60 -11.51 -24.68
N PRO A 134 -1.62 -11.79 -25.57
CA PRO A 134 -1.33 -13.15 -26.01
C PRO A 134 -0.87 -14.07 -24.86
N SER A 135 -0.14 -13.52 -23.87
CA SER A 135 0.30 -14.26 -22.70
C SER A 135 -0.88 -14.61 -21.80
N ILE A 136 -1.82 -13.71 -21.61
CA ILE A 136 -3.04 -13.92 -20.81
C ILE A 136 -3.93 -14.97 -21.45
N GLU A 137 -4.15 -14.94 -22.77
CA GLU A 137 -4.92 -15.97 -23.47
C GLU A 137 -4.26 -17.35 -23.36
N SER A 138 -2.93 -17.40 -23.42
CA SER A 138 -2.17 -18.64 -23.21
C SER A 138 -2.35 -19.16 -21.78
N LEU A 139 -2.34 -18.27 -20.76
CA LEU A 139 -2.60 -18.62 -19.36
C LEU A 139 -4.02 -19.20 -19.18
N LYS A 140 -5.04 -18.57 -19.79
CA LYS A 140 -6.43 -19.07 -19.74
C LYS A 140 -6.53 -20.49 -20.34
N ALA A 141 -5.83 -20.77 -21.43
CA ALA A 141 -5.82 -22.08 -22.08
C ALA A 141 -5.14 -23.19 -21.25
N LEU A 142 -4.29 -22.84 -20.29
CA LEU A 142 -3.62 -23.81 -19.42
C LEU A 142 -4.46 -24.22 -18.21
N ILE A 143 -5.43 -23.42 -17.77
CA ILE A 143 -6.24 -23.67 -16.57
C ILE A 143 -6.82 -25.08 -16.50
N PRO A 144 -7.52 -25.62 -17.54
CA PRO A 144 -8.11 -26.95 -17.47
C PRO A 144 -7.12 -28.10 -17.31
N ARG A 145 -5.84 -27.82 -17.52
CA ARG A 145 -4.75 -28.82 -17.53
C ARG A 145 -3.86 -28.73 -16.29
N LEU A 146 -4.10 -27.75 -15.39
CA LEU A 146 -3.22 -27.51 -14.26
C LEU A 146 -3.17 -28.71 -13.28
N GLU A 147 -4.30 -29.38 -13.05
CA GLU A 147 -4.37 -30.51 -12.10
C GLU A 147 -3.60 -31.73 -12.60
N ASP A 148 -3.62 -31.98 -13.92
CA ASP A 148 -3.14 -33.22 -14.52
C ASP A 148 -1.75 -33.09 -15.17
N SER A 149 -1.19 -31.89 -15.30
CA SER A 149 0.04 -31.65 -16.07
C SER A 149 1.06 -30.77 -15.38
N PRO A 150 2.14 -31.35 -14.80
CA PRO A 150 3.26 -30.59 -14.29
C PRO A 150 3.92 -29.68 -15.33
N LYS A 151 3.78 -30.02 -16.62
CA LYS A 151 4.23 -29.13 -17.70
C LYS A 151 3.36 -27.89 -17.80
N ALA A 152 2.02 -28.03 -17.71
CA ALA A 152 1.11 -26.89 -17.72
C ALA A 152 1.32 -25.97 -16.52
N GLN A 153 1.59 -26.52 -15.33
CA GLN A 153 1.91 -25.75 -14.13
C GLN A 153 3.16 -24.88 -14.31
N ARG A 154 4.24 -25.45 -14.84
CA ARG A 154 5.48 -24.69 -15.13
C ARG A 154 5.23 -23.59 -16.15
N GLU A 155 4.57 -23.95 -17.25
CA GLU A 155 4.27 -23.01 -18.35
C GLU A 155 3.37 -21.87 -17.87
N PHE A 156 2.40 -22.15 -17.00
CA PHE A 156 1.54 -21.16 -16.38
C PHE A 156 2.35 -20.15 -15.53
N ALA A 157 3.21 -20.63 -14.64
CA ALA A 157 4.03 -19.76 -13.81
C ALA A 157 5.03 -18.94 -14.65
N ASP A 158 5.64 -19.53 -15.67
CA ASP A 158 6.63 -18.84 -16.52
C ASP A 158 5.97 -17.77 -17.40
N LEU A 159 4.79 -18.05 -17.98
CA LEU A 159 4.01 -17.07 -18.74
C LEU A 159 3.53 -15.93 -17.84
N LEU A 160 3.09 -16.24 -16.62
CA LEU A 160 2.66 -15.20 -15.69
C LEU A 160 3.81 -14.28 -15.32
N ARG A 161 5.00 -14.81 -15.06
CA ARG A 161 6.19 -13.99 -14.80
C ARG A 161 6.54 -13.10 -15.99
N ALA A 162 6.52 -13.67 -17.20
CA ALA A 162 6.78 -12.89 -18.41
C ALA A 162 5.80 -11.73 -18.60
N ALA A 163 4.54 -11.92 -18.18
CA ALA A 163 3.53 -10.86 -18.22
C ALA A 163 3.76 -9.76 -17.18
N LEU A 164 4.50 -10.04 -16.11
CA LEU A 164 4.75 -9.07 -15.02
C LEU A 164 5.99 -8.22 -15.23
N VAL A 165 6.94 -8.66 -16.06
CA VAL A 165 8.17 -7.93 -16.36
C VAL A 165 7.89 -6.94 -17.49
N PRO A 166 7.91 -5.62 -17.27
CA PRO A 166 7.81 -4.66 -18.37
C PRO A 166 8.99 -4.83 -19.34
N GLU A 167 8.73 -4.75 -20.63
CA GLU A 167 9.78 -4.83 -21.67
C GLU A 167 10.86 -3.73 -21.49
N ALA A 168 10.52 -2.63 -20.86
CA ALA A 168 11.43 -1.53 -20.51
C ALA A 168 12.46 -1.91 -19.43
N ASP A 169 12.14 -2.84 -18.55
CA ASP A 169 13.04 -3.28 -17.47
C ASP A 169 14.03 -4.36 -17.96
N LEU A 170 13.85 -4.88 -19.17
CA LEU A 170 14.82 -5.76 -19.84
C LEU A 170 16.00 -4.99 -20.46
N ARG A 171 15.96 -3.67 -20.52
CA ARG A 171 17.09 -2.86 -20.96
C ARG A 171 17.97 -2.56 -19.74
N GLU A 172 19.04 -3.35 -19.59
CA GLU A 172 20.14 -3.03 -18.66
C GLU A 172 20.59 -1.59 -18.88
N GLY A 173 20.23 -0.69 -17.98
CA GLY A 173 20.76 0.67 -17.96
C GLY A 173 19.88 1.77 -17.39
N ASP A 174 18.56 1.62 -17.37
CA ASP A 174 17.63 2.72 -17.02
C ASP A 174 16.90 2.58 -15.67
N LEU A 175 17.25 1.60 -14.86
CA LEU A 175 16.76 1.54 -13.47
C LEU A 175 17.61 2.46 -12.62
N PRO A 176 17.02 3.42 -11.89
CA PRO A 176 17.76 4.20 -10.90
C PRO A 176 18.43 3.23 -9.90
N ASP A 177 19.70 3.43 -9.62
CA ASP A 177 20.54 2.58 -8.75
C ASP A 177 19.96 2.27 -7.35
N GLY A 178 18.89 2.96 -6.94
CA GLY A 178 18.21 2.76 -5.66
C GLY A 178 17.06 1.73 -5.66
N VAL A 179 16.64 1.21 -6.82
CA VAL A 179 15.49 0.28 -6.89
C VAL A 179 15.94 -1.18 -6.76
N LYS A 180 17.16 -1.51 -7.15
CA LYS A 180 17.70 -2.89 -7.08
C LYS A 180 17.96 -3.38 -5.66
N GLU A 181 18.25 -2.52 -4.70
CA GLU A 181 18.55 -2.93 -3.32
C GLU A 181 17.30 -3.29 -2.51
N GLY A 182 16.12 -2.82 -2.88
CA GLY A 182 14.89 -2.97 -2.09
C GLY A 182 13.94 -4.08 -2.51
N GLU A 183 14.12 -4.67 -3.69
CA GLU A 183 13.20 -5.70 -4.20
C GLU A 183 13.32 -7.04 -3.45
N ALA A 184 14.46 -7.30 -2.83
CA ALA A 184 14.69 -8.50 -2.00
C ALA A 184 13.91 -8.52 -0.67
N GLU A 185 13.18 -7.46 -0.34
CA GLU A 185 12.41 -7.36 0.89
C GLU A 185 11.09 -8.14 0.86
N ASP A 186 10.61 -8.52 -0.31
CA ASP A 186 9.26 -9.08 -0.50
C ASP A 186 9.21 -10.40 -1.26
N ALA A 187 10.28 -11.15 -1.27
CA ALA A 187 10.41 -12.42 -2.02
C ALA A 187 10.30 -12.29 -3.55
N SER A 188 10.33 -11.08 -4.13
CA SER A 188 10.31 -10.94 -5.59
C SER A 188 11.49 -11.65 -6.26
N ASP A 189 12.71 -11.57 -5.71
CA ASP A 189 13.86 -12.31 -6.20
C ASP A 189 13.60 -13.83 -6.26
N THR A 190 12.99 -14.38 -5.20
CA THR A 190 12.64 -15.80 -5.12
C THR A 190 11.54 -16.13 -6.11
N PHE A 191 10.53 -15.29 -6.24
CA PHE A 191 9.45 -15.45 -7.21
C PHE A 191 9.98 -15.54 -8.64
N PHE A 192 10.95 -14.72 -9.02
CA PHE A 192 11.51 -14.73 -10.38
C PHE A 192 12.59 -15.79 -10.59
N SER A 193 13.22 -16.34 -9.55
CA SER A 193 14.31 -17.30 -9.64
C SER A 193 13.89 -18.78 -9.54
N LEU A 194 12.77 -19.09 -8.83
CA LEU A 194 12.29 -20.45 -8.67
C LEU A 194 11.79 -21.06 -9.99
N SER A 195 11.86 -22.37 -10.12
CA SER A 195 11.15 -23.06 -11.22
C SER A 195 9.63 -22.90 -11.06
N GLY A 196 8.89 -22.84 -12.17
CA GLY A 196 7.43 -22.70 -12.13
C GLY A 196 6.74 -23.84 -11.34
N SER A 197 7.24 -25.07 -11.42
CA SER A 197 6.71 -26.21 -10.63
C SER A 197 6.94 -26.02 -9.13
N GLU A 198 8.15 -25.61 -8.73
CA GLU A 198 8.48 -25.40 -7.33
C GLU A 198 7.65 -24.26 -6.72
N LEU A 199 7.42 -23.21 -7.47
CA LEU A 199 6.57 -22.09 -7.07
C LEU A 199 5.12 -22.54 -6.86
N MET A 200 4.58 -23.32 -7.79
CA MET A 200 3.23 -23.88 -7.67
C MET A 200 3.11 -24.83 -6.47
N ASP A 201 4.10 -25.70 -6.26
CA ASP A 201 4.12 -26.63 -5.12
C ASP A 201 4.17 -25.89 -3.77
N ARG A 202 4.93 -24.80 -3.66
CA ARG A 202 4.99 -23.98 -2.45
C ARG A 202 3.66 -23.29 -2.16
N LEU A 203 3.06 -22.68 -3.18
CA LEU A 203 1.80 -21.96 -3.06
C LEU A 203 0.56 -22.85 -2.96
N ALA A 204 0.68 -24.14 -3.28
CA ALA A 204 -0.38 -25.14 -3.10
C ALA A 204 -0.48 -25.68 -1.66
N LYS A 205 0.48 -25.38 -0.80
CA LYS A 205 0.47 -25.78 0.61
C LYS A 205 -0.53 -24.95 1.40
N PRO A 206 -1.26 -25.55 2.35
CA PRO A 206 -2.12 -24.77 3.25
C PRO A 206 -1.27 -23.84 4.11
N VAL A 207 -1.77 -22.64 4.34
CA VAL A 207 -1.18 -21.68 5.28
C VAL A 207 -1.99 -21.73 6.56
N GLU A 208 -1.37 -22.14 7.65
CA GLU A 208 -1.95 -21.99 8.98
C GLU A 208 -1.65 -20.56 9.44
N LEU A 209 -2.66 -19.69 9.43
CA LEU A 209 -2.59 -18.41 10.10
C LEU A 209 -2.98 -18.62 11.55
N ASP A 210 -2.23 -18.08 12.50
CA ASP A 210 -2.55 -18.15 13.92
C ASP A 210 -3.99 -17.68 14.16
N ALA A 211 -4.81 -18.55 14.74
CA ALA A 211 -6.19 -18.24 15.10
C ALA A 211 -6.17 -17.23 16.26
N GLU A 212 -6.39 -15.96 15.97
CA GLU A 212 -6.60 -14.97 17.01
C GLU A 212 -7.96 -15.14 17.69
N PRO A 213 -8.07 -14.77 18.99
CA PRO A 213 -9.35 -14.83 19.71
C PRO A 213 -10.39 -13.92 19.02
N PRO A 214 -11.70 -14.25 19.11
CA PRO A 214 -12.75 -13.56 18.41
C PRO A 214 -12.75 -12.06 18.78
N ALA A 215 -12.60 -11.22 17.76
CA ALA A 215 -12.74 -9.78 17.89
C ALA A 215 -14.19 -9.43 18.29
N ALA A 216 -14.34 -8.37 19.07
CA ALA A 216 -15.64 -7.82 19.43
C ALA A 216 -16.48 -7.51 18.17
N GLU A 217 -17.80 -7.66 18.30
CA GLU A 217 -18.80 -7.43 17.25
C GLU A 217 -18.55 -6.13 16.46
N PRO A 218 -18.63 -6.14 15.11
CA PRO A 218 -18.40 -4.94 14.32
C PRO A 218 -19.47 -3.90 14.60
N SER A 219 -19.06 -2.72 15.04
CA SER A 219 -19.92 -1.54 15.06
C SER A 219 -20.19 -1.12 13.62
N GLY A 220 -21.46 -0.89 13.26
CA GLY A 220 -22.02 -0.77 11.92
C GLY A 220 -21.50 0.35 11.00
N PHE A 221 -20.20 0.60 10.99
CA PHE A 221 -19.55 1.60 10.14
C PHE A 221 -18.69 1.01 9.00
N ASP A 222 -18.63 -0.32 8.88
CA ASP A 222 -17.86 -1.01 7.83
C ASP A 222 -18.42 -0.82 6.39
N ALA A 223 -19.49 -0.05 6.23
CA ALA A 223 -20.16 0.13 4.93
C ALA A 223 -19.62 1.28 4.08
N ILE A 224 -18.67 2.10 4.55
CA ILE A 224 -18.21 3.31 3.84
C ILE A 224 -16.71 3.28 3.48
N GLY A 225 -15.96 2.31 3.93
CA GLY A 225 -14.52 2.19 3.64
C GLY A 225 -14.23 1.17 2.54
N GLY A 226 -14.26 1.58 1.27
CA GLY A 226 -13.97 0.72 0.12
C GLY A 226 -12.52 0.27 0.00
N ALA A 227 -11.92 -0.22 1.06
CA ALA A 227 -10.56 -0.76 1.05
C ALA A 227 -10.55 -2.21 1.44
N THR A 228 -11.40 -2.98 0.88
CA THR A 228 -11.25 -4.41 0.98
C THR A 228 -11.88 -5.03 -0.20
N ARG A 229 -11.25 -5.83 -0.80
CA ARG A 229 -11.69 -7.04 -1.49
C ARG A 229 -10.66 -7.43 -2.50
N LEU A 230 -9.51 -7.77 -1.96
CA LEU A 230 -8.80 -8.94 -2.47
C LEU A 230 -9.71 -10.15 -2.21
N GLY A 231 -10.80 -10.34 -2.93
CA GLY A 231 -11.64 -11.51 -2.83
C GLY A 231 -11.94 -12.10 -1.42
N THR A 232 -11.75 -11.33 -0.35
CA THR A 232 -11.88 -11.78 1.04
C THR A 232 -13.09 -11.20 1.76
N ASP A 233 -13.87 -10.34 1.09
CA ASP A 233 -15.04 -9.73 1.74
C ASP A 233 -16.28 -10.59 1.77
N ASP A 234 -16.26 -11.78 1.19
CA ASP A 234 -17.25 -12.80 1.48
C ASP A 234 -16.87 -13.73 2.62
N VAL A 235 -15.76 -13.45 3.30
CA VAL A 235 -15.44 -14.09 4.57
C VAL A 235 -15.96 -13.22 5.71
N GLY A 236 -17.21 -12.86 5.64
CA GLY A 236 -17.98 -12.33 6.74
C GLY A 236 -18.26 -13.42 7.74
N SER A 237 -17.28 -13.85 8.42
CA SER A 237 -17.24 -14.45 9.75
C SER A 237 -15.83 -14.99 9.96
N ALA A 238 -15.33 -14.88 11.16
CA ALA A 238 -14.02 -15.28 11.62
C ALA A 238 -13.64 -16.78 11.39
N ALA A 239 -14.33 -17.48 10.51
CA ALA A 239 -14.08 -18.87 10.14
C ALA A 239 -13.33 -19.07 8.82
N GLY A 240 -12.99 -17.99 8.09
CA GLY A 240 -12.58 -18.13 6.70
C GLY A 240 -11.12 -17.85 6.36
N LEU A 241 -10.31 -17.35 7.25
CA LEU A 241 -8.87 -17.15 6.98
C LEU A 241 -8.01 -18.39 7.27
N GLY A 242 -8.57 -19.40 7.94
CA GLY A 242 -7.89 -20.68 8.20
C GLY A 242 -7.91 -21.67 7.04
N ASP A 243 -8.80 -21.49 6.08
CA ASP A 243 -8.91 -22.36 4.90
C ASP A 243 -8.26 -21.73 3.69
N PHE A 244 -6.94 -21.52 3.75
CA PHE A 244 -6.18 -21.41 2.51
C PHE A 244 -6.37 -22.72 1.76
N LEU A 245 -7.07 -22.63 0.64
CA LEU A 245 -7.36 -23.76 -0.22
C LEU A 245 -6.06 -24.49 -0.56
N SER A 246 -6.04 -25.78 -0.35
CA SER A 246 -4.91 -26.64 -0.74
C SER A 246 -5.13 -27.20 -2.14
N GLY A 247 -4.02 -27.50 -2.83
CA GLY A 247 -4.05 -28.09 -4.15
C GLY A 247 -3.55 -27.15 -5.26
N ILE A 248 -3.40 -27.70 -6.45
CA ILE A 248 -2.74 -27.01 -7.57
C ILE A 248 -3.52 -25.77 -8.03
N LYS A 249 -4.85 -25.82 -8.11
CA LYS A 249 -5.64 -24.64 -8.48
C LYS A 249 -5.59 -23.55 -7.42
N ALA A 250 -5.52 -23.92 -6.14
CA ALA A 250 -5.27 -22.96 -5.07
C ALA A 250 -3.89 -22.33 -5.20
N GLY A 251 -2.87 -23.12 -5.53
CA GLY A 251 -1.54 -22.60 -5.85
C GLY A 251 -1.55 -21.60 -7.00
N ALA A 252 -2.31 -21.89 -8.07
CA ALA A 252 -2.47 -20.96 -9.18
C ALA A 252 -3.20 -19.67 -8.78
N SER A 253 -4.25 -19.77 -7.97
CA SER A 253 -4.96 -18.61 -7.43
C SER A 253 -4.06 -17.74 -6.55
N ASN A 254 -3.29 -18.36 -5.65
CA ASN A 254 -2.32 -17.66 -4.80
C ASN A 254 -1.23 -16.99 -5.64
N LEU A 255 -0.79 -17.62 -6.72
CA LEU A 255 0.16 -17.07 -7.66
C LEU A 255 -0.39 -15.83 -8.38
N LEU A 256 -1.65 -15.87 -8.82
CA LEU A 256 -2.34 -14.72 -9.44
C LEU A 256 -2.57 -13.57 -8.44
N ASN A 257 -2.89 -13.90 -7.19
CA ASN A 257 -3.01 -12.91 -6.12
C ASN A 257 -1.67 -12.20 -5.86
N TYR A 258 -0.58 -12.96 -5.78
CA TYR A 258 0.76 -12.39 -5.63
C TYR A 258 1.16 -11.52 -6.82
N ALA A 259 0.88 -11.97 -8.04
CA ALA A 259 1.14 -11.22 -9.27
C ALA A 259 0.40 -9.87 -9.28
N THR A 260 -0.87 -9.89 -8.87
CA THR A 260 -1.70 -8.69 -8.76
C THR A 260 -1.14 -7.72 -7.71
N PHE A 261 -0.80 -8.24 -6.52
CA PHE A 261 -0.16 -7.47 -5.45
C PHE A 261 1.16 -6.84 -5.93
N TYR A 262 2.03 -7.62 -6.56
CA TYR A 262 3.31 -7.16 -7.10
C TYR A 262 3.12 -6.03 -8.12
N SER A 263 2.21 -6.18 -9.09
CA SER A 263 1.92 -5.15 -10.09
C SER A 263 1.44 -3.85 -9.46
N MET A 264 0.58 -3.93 -8.45
CA MET A 264 0.06 -2.74 -7.76
C MET A 264 1.12 -2.07 -6.90
N LYS A 265 1.98 -2.87 -6.25
CA LYS A 265 3.14 -2.38 -5.49
C LYS A 265 4.09 -1.59 -6.40
N GLN A 266 4.42 -2.12 -7.59
CA GLN A 266 5.27 -1.45 -8.56
C GLN A 266 4.63 -0.16 -9.07
N ARG A 267 3.33 -0.20 -9.41
CA ARG A 267 2.59 0.98 -9.84
C ARG A 267 2.61 2.11 -8.81
N ALA A 268 2.33 1.80 -7.54
CA ALA A 268 2.40 2.78 -6.45
C ALA A 268 3.81 3.41 -6.35
N GLY A 269 4.87 2.60 -6.47
CA GLY A 269 6.25 3.07 -6.52
C GLY A 269 6.51 4.01 -7.68
N THR A 270 6.12 3.61 -8.91
CA THR A 270 6.31 4.40 -10.14
C THR A 270 5.57 5.74 -10.08
N VAL A 271 4.28 5.73 -9.70
CA VAL A 271 3.49 6.96 -9.55
C VAL A 271 4.11 7.88 -8.50
N GLY A 272 4.58 7.31 -7.38
CA GLY A 272 5.26 8.07 -6.34
C GLY A 272 6.56 8.71 -6.84
N GLN A 273 7.49 7.91 -7.35
CA GLN A 273 8.83 8.35 -7.73
C GLN A 273 8.83 9.31 -8.93
N ARG A 274 8.04 9.02 -9.96
CA ARG A 274 8.06 9.80 -11.22
C ARG A 274 7.06 10.94 -11.20
N GLY A 275 5.81 10.66 -10.80
CA GLY A 275 4.71 11.60 -10.88
C GLY A 275 4.66 12.54 -9.70
N VAL A 276 4.37 11.99 -8.53
CA VAL A 276 4.13 12.79 -7.31
C VAL A 276 5.39 13.52 -6.85
N ASN A 277 6.56 12.88 -6.91
CA ASN A 277 7.83 13.53 -6.61
C ASN A 277 8.05 14.75 -7.51
N SER A 278 7.90 14.60 -8.83
CA SER A 278 8.08 15.71 -9.79
C SER A 278 7.12 16.86 -9.51
N LEU A 279 5.83 16.56 -9.31
CA LEU A 279 4.80 17.56 -8.99
C LEU A 279 5.12 18.32 -7.70
N LEU A 280 5.42 17.60 -6.61
CA LEU A 280 5.64 18.23 -5.31
C LEU A 280 6.95 19.03 -5.26
N ARG A 281 7.97 18.61 -6.01
CA ARG A 281 9.21 19.41 -6.17
C ARG A 281 8.96 20.70 -6.94
N GLU A 282 8.15 20.65 -8.00
CA GLU A 282 7.73 21.85 -8.74
C GLU A 282 6.97 22.81 -7.80
N ILE A 283 6.04 22.31 -7.00
CA ILE A 283 5.32 23.11 -6.00
C ILE A 283 6.28 23.70 -4.96
N ALA A 284 7.19 22.90 -4.42
CA ALA A 284 8.15 23.36 -3.42
C ALA A 284 9.11 24.44 -3.95
N GLN A 285 9.46 24.38 -5.23
CA GLN A 285 10.30 25.40 -5.89
C GLN A 285 9.55 26.73 -6.07
N ASP A 286 8.29 26.66 -6.50
CA ASP A 286 7.47 27.84 -6.79
C ASP A 286 6.86 28.46 -5.52
N HIS A 287 6.66 27.68 -4.47
CA HIS A 287 5.98 28.07 -3.22
C HIS A 287 6.80 27.68 -1.98
N GLN A 288 8.00 28.22 -1.86
CA GLN A 288 9.01 27.86 -0.81
C GLN A 288 8.52 28.07 0.63
N ALA A 289 7.54 28.95 0.84
CA ALA A 289 6.96 29.19 2.16
C ALA A 289 5.93 28.14 2.58
N VAL A 290 5.42 27.33 1.63
CA VAL A 290 4.42 26.31 1.90
C VAL A 290 5.09 25.02 2.42
N ARG A 291 4.67 24.56 3.56
CA ARG A 291 5.14 23.31 4.17
C ARG A 291 4.34 22.15 3.60
N ILE A 292 5.03 21.12 3.10
CA ILE A 292 4.39 19.93 2.50
C ILE A 292 4.36 18.82 3.55
N HIS A 293 3.17 18.25 3.78
CA HIS A 293 2.92 17.12 4.68
C HIS A 293 2.33 15.97 3.87
N LEU A 294 2.90 14.78 4.01
CA LEU A 294 2.50 13.60 3.24
C LEU A 294 1.77 12.60 4.13
N VAL A 295 0.62 12.14 3.70
CA VAL A 295 -0.16 11.09 4.36
C VAL A 295 -0.52 10.02 3.33
N GLY A 296 -0.18 8.78 3.62
CA GLY A 296 -0.49 7.66 2.73
C GLY A 296 -1.10 6.49 3.48
N HIS A 297 -2.24 6.01 2.97
CA HIS A 297 -2.90 4.80 3.45
C HIS A 297 -2.55 3.61 2.55
N SER A 298 -2.25 2.47 3.15
CA SER A 298 -2.01 1.22 2.40
C SER A 298 -0.90 1.38 1.34
N PHE A 299 -1.14 1.06 0.06
CA PHE A 299 -0.20 1.37 -1.03
C PHE A 299 0.02 2.87 -1.26
N GLY A 300 -0.90 3.74 -0.83
CA GLY A 300 -0.64 5.17 -0.76
C GLY A 300 0.52 5.52 0.16
N GLY A 301 0.74 4.74 1.24
CA GLY A 301 1.93 4.84 2.08
C GLY A 301 3.22 4.56 1.31
N ARG A 302 3.26 3.50 0.49
CA ARG A 302 4.39 3.24 -0.42
C ARG A 302 4.58 4.37 -1.43
N LEU A 303 3.48 4.86 -2.02
CA LEU A 303 3.50 5.93 -3.02
C LEU A 303 4.14 7.20 -2.45
N VAL A 304 3.71 7.68 -1.28
CA VAL A 304 4.26 8.91 -0.68
C VAL A 304 5.70 8.72 -0.17
N THR A 305 6.05 7.50 0.27
CA THR A 305 7.43 7.16 0.65
C THR A 305 8.34 7.17 -0.57
N ALA A 306 7.90 6.59 -1.68
CA ALA A 306 8.60 6.61 -2.97
C ALA A 306 8.73 8.04 -3.53
N ALA A 307 7.69 8.87 -3.37
CA ALA A 307 7.75 10.29 -3.72
C ALA A 307 8.78 11.06 -2.87
N THR A 308 8.90 10.74 -1.58
CA THR A 308 9.91 11.33 -0.70
C THR A 308 11.32 10.95 -1.14
N ALA A 309 11.55 9.67 -1.44
CA ALA A 309 12.84 9.19 -1.91
C ALA A 309 13.25 9.78 -3.27
N GLY A 310 12.28 9.90 -4.20
CA GLY A 310 12.55 10.28 -5.58
C GLY A 310 13.30 9.20 -6.37
N PRO A 311 13.45 9.36 -7.69
CA PRO A 311 14.12 8.39 -8.55
C PRO A 311 15.65 8.33 -8.36
N ASN A 312 16.26 9.35 -7.80
CA ASN A 312 17.72 9.42 -7.53
C ASN A 312 18.00 10.36 -6.36
N GLU A 313 19.27 10.43 -5.93
CA GLU A 313 19.68 11.25 -4.79
C GLU A 313 19.40 12.75 -4.99
N GLY A 314 19.56 13.28 -6.20
CA GLY A 314 19.32 14.68 -6.51
C GLY A 314 17.85 15.09 -6.61
N SER A 315 16.93 14.13 -6.52
CA SER A 315 15.48 14.35 -6.66
C SER A 315 14.69 14.12 -5.38
N ALA A 316 15.34 14.00 -4.23
CA ALA A 316 14.66 13.86 -2.96
C ALA A 316 13.70 15.03 -2.68
N LEU A 317 12.51 14.71 -2.21
CA LEU A 317 11.57 15.68 -1.66
C LEU A 317 11.86 15.83 -0.16
N ALA A 318 11.70 17.03 0.37
CA ALA A 318 11.94 17.34 1.79
C ALA A 318 10.62 17.70 2.51
N PRO A 319 9.69 16.74 2.72
CA PRO A 319 8.42 17.02 3.38
C PRO A 319 8.65 17.35 4.86
N ARG A 320 7.69 18.07 5.43
CA ARG A 320 7.70 18.44 6.85
C ARG A 320 7.20 17.33 7.76
N SER A 321 6.37 16.44 7.27
CA SER A 321 6.02 15.19 7.94
C SER A 321 5.67 14.11 6.93
N LEU A 322 5.86 12.85 7.32
CA LEU A 322 5.44 11.67 6.58
C LEU A 322 4.64 10.77 7.51
N VAL A 323 3.35 10.60 7.23
CA VAL A 323 2.44 9.77 8.02
C VAL A 323 1.99 8.58 7.18
N LEU A 324 2.24 7.39 7.70
CA LEU A 324 1.99 6.11 7.06
C LEU A 324 0.88 5.38 7.85
N LEU A 325 -0.32 5.36 7.29
CA LEU A 325 -1.49 4.72 7.89
C LEU A 325 -1.65 3.33 7.32
N GLN A 326 -1.49 2.28 8.13
CA GLN A 326 -1.57 0.87 7.72
C GLN A 326 -0.85 0.60 6.38
N ALA A 327 0.38 1.08 6.24
CA ALA A 327 1.08 1.10 4.97
C ALA A 327 1.39 -0.30 4.42
N ALA A 328 1.09 -0.53 3.14
CA ALA A 328 1.26 -1.81 2.46
C ALA A 328 2.60 -1.87 1.71
N PHE A 329 3.69 -1.90 2.45
CA PHE A 329 5.01 -2.27 1.96
C PHE A 329 5.81 -2.95 3.09
N SER A 330 6.98 -3.51 2.77
CA SER A 330 7.75 -4.31 3.73
C SER A 330 8.01 -3.55 5.05
N HIS A 331 7.86 -4.23 6.17
CA HIS A 331 8.25 -3.71 7.47
C HIS A 331 9.76 -3.42 7.55
N ASN A 332 10.56 -4.02 6.65
CA ASN A 332 11.98 -3.76 6.48
C ASN A 332 12.27 -2.55 5.57
N GLY A 333 11.25 -1.83 5.08
CA GLY A 333 11.41 -0.75 4.10
C GLY A 333 12.37 0.35 4.54
N PHE A 334 12.48 0.64 5.83
CA PHE A 334 13.43 1.59 6.42
C PHE A 334 14.63 0.93 7.11
N ALA A 335 14.74 -0.39 7.03
CA ALA A 335 15.70 -1.17 7.79
C ALA A 335 17.15 -0.90 7.43
N GLU A 336 18.02 -1.06 8.42
CA GLU A 336 19.45 -1.15 8.26
C GLU A 336 19.88 -2.60 8.48
N ASN A 337 20.56 -3.20 7.47
CA ASN A 337 21.10 -4.54 7.56
C ASN A 337 20.09 -5.62 8.04
N PHE A 338 18.89 -5.65 7.45
CA PHE A 338 17.79 -6.51 7.91
C PHE A 338 18.07 -8.01 7.80
N ASP A 339 19.03 -8.41 6.99
CA ASP A 339 19.40 -9.82 6.78
C ASP A 339 20.70 -10.25 7.47
N GLY A 340 21.33 -9.34 8.21
CA GLY A 340 22.64 -9.58 8.84
C GLY A 340 23.83 -9.66 7.86
N LYS A 341 23.59 -9.42 6.56
CA LYS A 341 24.58 -9.48 5.47
C LYS A 341 24.84 -8.13 4.80
N GLY A 342 24.31 -7.06 5.39
CA GLY A 342 24.48 -5.68 4.91
C GLY A 342 23.39 -5.18 3.99
N ARG A 343 22.30 -5.93 3.74
CA ARG A 343 21.18 -5.42 2.93
C ARG A 343 20.32 -4.45 3.71
N ASN A 344 20.09 -3.31 3.11
CA ASN A 344 19.22 -2.27 3.63
C ASN A 344 17.84 -2.34 2.99
N GLY A 345 16.84 -1.74 3.65
CA GLY A 345 15.50 -1.59 3.11
C GLY A 345 15.43 -0.63 1.92
N ALA A 346 14.48 -0.83 1.01
CA ALA A 346 14.30 -0.04 -0.22
C ALA A 346 14.22 1.47 0.01
N PHE A 347 13.69 1.85 1.15
CA PHE A 347 13.51 3.24 1.55
C PHE A 347 14.43 3.65 2.70
N ARG A 348 15.49 2.88 2.99
CA ARG A 348 16.46 3.21 4.06
C ARG A 348 16.96 4.64 3.94
N ARG A 349 17.21 5.13 2.73
CA ARG A 349 17.68 6.49 2.46
C ARG A 349 16.73 7.57 2.98
N VAL A 350 15.43 7.32 3.02
CA VAL A 350 14.44 8.28 3.53
C VAL A 350 14.76 8.66 4.98
N VAL A 351 15.19 7.68 5.76
CA VAL A 351 15.54 7.85 7.18
C VAL A 351 17.01 8.22 7.34
N SER A 352 17.94 7.44 6.77
CA SER A 352 19.38 7.61 6.99
C SER A 352 19.93 8.93 6.45
N ALA A 353 19.36 9.47 5.37
CA ALA A 353 19.71 10.77 4.83
C ALA A 353 18.85 11.93 5.38
N GLY A 354 17.91 11.66 6.29
CA GLY A 354 17.06 12.67 6.91
C GLY A 354 16.19 13.42 5.90
N LEU A 355 15.63 12.71 4.91
CA LEU A 355 14.86 13.36 3.82
C LEU A 355 13.56 14.00 4.33
N VAL A 356 13.00 13.56 5.44
CA VAL A 356 11.84 14.16 6.08
C VAL A 356 12.32 15.16 7.14
N HIS A 357 11.92 16.42 7.01
CA HIS A 357 12.37 17.47 7.91
C HIS A 357 11.71 17.47 9.28
N GLY A 358 10.60 16.77 9.45
CA GLY A 358 9.88 16.57 10.71
C GLY A 358 9.81 15.10 11.09
N PRO A 359 8.74 14.66 11.76
CA PRO A 359 8.58 13.27 12.15
C PRO A 359 8.14 12.38 10.99
N ILE A 360 8.56 11.12 11.03
CA ILE A 360 7.96 10.00 10.29
C ILE A 360 7.10 9.23 11.29
N VAL A 361 5.82 9.07 10.99
CA VAL A 361 4.87 8.40 11.89
C VAL A 361 4.21 7.24 11.16
N ILE A 362 4.20 6.08 11.80
CA ILE A 362 3.68 4.83 11.24
C ILE A 362 2.64 4.29 12.21
N THR A 363 1.38 4.18 11.80
CA THR A 363 0.40 3.40 12.54
C THR A 363 0.43 1.95 12.06
N HIS A 364 0.38 1.02 13.01
CA HIS A 364 0.33 -0.40 12.71
C HIS A 364 -0.60 -1.13 13.69
N THR A 365 -1.27 -2.18 13.23
CA THR A 365 -2.15 -2.98 14.08
C THR A 365 -2.19 -4.44 13.65
N ARG A 366 -2.31 -5.33 14.64
CA ARG A 366 -2.55 -6.76 14.40
C ARG A 366 -3.90 -7.03 13.75
N ASN A 367 -4.84 -6.07 13.86
CA ASN A 367 -6.15 -6.13 13.23
C ASN A 367 -6.06 -5.94 11.69
N ASP A 368 -4.92 -5.50 11.15
CA ASP A 368 -4.71 -5.36 9.70
C ASP A 368 -4.53 -6.74 9.04
N LYS A 369 -5.66 -7.32 8.65
CA LYS A 369 -5.66 -8.61 7.93
C LYS A 369 -5.26 -8.49 6.46
N ALA A 370 -5.51 -7.36 5.81
CA ALA A 370 -5.19 -7.16 4.40
C ALA A 370 -3.66 -7.19 4.17
N VAL A 371 -2.90 -6.44 4.96
CA VAL A 371 -1.44 -6.49 4.95
C VAL A 371 -0.96 -7.84 5.49
N GLY A 372 -1.64 -8.40 6.51
CA GLY A 372 -1.31 -9.71 7.10
C GLY A 372 -1.47 -10.91 6.17
N VAL A 373 -2.22 -10.83 5.05
CA VAL A 373 -2.41 -11.93 4.09
C VAL A 373 -1.43 -11.84 2.90
N ALA A 374 -1.17 -10.65 2.41
CA ALA A 374 -0.30 -10.46 1.24
C ALA A 374 1.16 -10.88 1.51
N TYR A 375 1.66 -10.67 2.72
CA TYR A 375 3.02 -11.00 3.10
C TYR A 375 3.26 -12.49 3.42
N PRO A 376 2.33 -13.25 4.02
CA PRO A 376 2.44 -14.70 4.10
C PRO A 376 2.63 -15.40 2.75
N LEU A 377 2.02 -14.91 1.67
CA LEU A 377 2.30 -15.44 0.33
C LEU A 377 3.78 -15.24 -0.08
N ALA A 378 4.38 -14.11 0.28
CA ALA A 378 5.80 -13.88 0.08
C ALA A 378 6.67 -14.86 0.91
N SER A 379 6.28 -15.13 2.15
CA SER A 379 6.96 -16.11 3.01
C SER A 379 6.87 -17.53 2.45
N LEU A 380 5.70 -17.95 1.94
CA LEU A 380 5.55 -19.25 1.26
C LEU A 380 6.43 -19.35 0.01
N ILE A 381 6.44 -18.31 -0.83
CA ILE A 381 7.29 -18.25 -2.01
C ILE A 381 8.76 -18.42 -1.63
N SER A 382 9.20 -17.80 -0.55
CA SER A 382 10.59 -17.90 -0.06
C SER A 382 10.93 -19.24 0.58
N GLY A 383 9.94 -20.09 0.89
CA GLY A 383 10.12 -21.36 1.59
C GLY A 383 10.40 -21.18 3.07
N SER A 384 9.95 -20.09 3.67
CA SER A 384 10.03 -19.88 5.12
C SER A 384 8.98 -20.74 5.80
N ASP A 385 9.42 -21.74 6.56
CA ASP A 385 8.57 -22.60 7.40
C ASP A 385 8.34 -21.94 8.78
N SER A 386 8.00 -20.66 8.83
CA SER A 386 7.92 -19.95 10.10
C SER A 386 6.55 -20.15 10.77
N ALA A 387 6.57 -20.65 11.99
CA ALA A 387 5.49 -20.43 12.95
C ALA A 387 5.44 -18.91 13.24
N GLY A 388 4.42 -18.22 12.74
CA GLY A 388 4.32 -16.75 12.86
C GLY A 388 4.39 -16.03 11.52
N LEU A 389 3.84 -16.63 10.46
CA LEU A 389 3.73 -16.02 9.14
C LEU A 389 3.07 -14.63 9.23
N GLY A 390 3.80 -13.59 8.79
CA GLY A 390 3.34 -12.22 8.75
C GLY A 390 3.49 -11.45 10.08
N ASP A 391 4.02 -12.02 11.14
CA ASP A 391 4.31 -11.32 12.40
C ASP A 391 5.61 -10.48 12.32
N GLU A 392 6.00 -9.86 13.43
CA GLU A 392 7.21 -9.02 13.49
C GLU A 392 8.53 -9.80 13.32
N ASN A 393 8.51 -11.12 13.48
CA ASN A 393 9.66 -12.00 13.32
C ASN A 393 9.72 -12.65 11.94
N ASP A 394 8.64 -12.54 11.16
CA ASP A 394 8.64 -13.01 9.78
C ASP A 394 9.59 -12.15 8.94
N ARG A 395 10.36 -12.78 8.10
CA ARG A 395 11.25 -12.11 7.16
C ARG A 395 10.49 -11.15 6.22
N PHE A 396 9.26 -11.44 5.92
CA PHE A 396 8.42 -10.74 4.93
C PHE A 396 7.15 -10.15 5.54
N GLY A 397 7.25 -9.49 6.66
CA GLY A 397 6.12 -8.80 7.27
C GLY A 397 5.79 -7.45 6.63
N GLY A 398 4.56 -6.99 6.79
CA GLY A 398 4.10 -5.71 6.29
C GLY A 398 4.14 -4.58 7.33
N MET A 399 4.44 -3.36 6.87
CA MET A 399 4.60 -2.20 7.74
C MET A 399 3.34 -1.85 8.51
N GLY A 400 2.16 -1.91 7.88
CA GLY A 400 0.88 -1.61 8.52
C GLY A 400 0.46 -2.62 9.60
N ARG A 401 1.09 -3.80 9.64
CA ARG A 401 0.87 -4.81 10.67
C ARG A 401 1.93 -4.76 11.78
N ASN A 402 3.20 -4.56 11.42
CA ASN A 402 4.34 -4.77 12.32
C ASN A 402 5.11 -3.49 12.68
N GLY A 403 4.80 -2.35 12.02
CA GLY A 403 5.64 -1.15 12.08
C GLY A 403 6.99 -1.36 11.36
N ALA A 404 7.86 -0.36 11.38
CA ALA A 404 9.19 -0.43 10.80
C ALA A 404 10.10 -1.30 11.70
N GLN A 405 10.62 -2.40 11.11
CA GLN A 405 11.55 -3.30 11.77
C GLN A 405 13.00 -2.96 11.37
N PHE A 406 13.98 -3.40 12.16
CA PHE A 406 15.42 -3.17 11.93
C PHE A 406 15.77 -1.71 11.57
N THR A 407 15.00 -0.76 12.12
CA THR A 407 15.16 0.68 11.89
C THR A 407 15.67 1.33 13.19
N PRO A 408 16.97 1.63 13.31
CA PRO A 408 17.55 2.14 14.57
C PRO A 408 16.96 3.46 15.06
N GLU A 409 16.42 4.27 14.16
CA GLU A 409 15.79 5.56 14.47
C GLU A 409 14.34 5.42 14.94
N ALA A 410 13.78 4.20 14.95
CA ALA A 410 12.39 3.97 15.27
C ALA A 410 12.16 3.86 16.78
N GLU A 411 11.24 4.66 17.29
CA GLU A 411 10.71 4.59 18.65
C GLU A 411 9.35 3.86 18.62
N ARG A 412 9.12 2.97 19.58
CA ARG A 412 7.87 2.19 19.67
C ARG A 412 7.00 2.79 20.77
N ASP A 413 5.74 3.08 20.43
CA ASP A 413 4.73 3.60 21.34
C ASP A 413 3.34 3.12 20.92
N ASN A 414 2.29 3.60 21.58
CA ASN A 414 0.91 3.36 21.22
C ASN A 414 0.31 4.60 20.55
N LEU A 415 -0.67 4.38 19.67
CA LEU A 415 -1.56 5.43 19.23
C LEU A 415 -2.35 5.93 20.46
N LEU A 416 -2.29 7.23 20.72
CA LEU A 416 -2.95 7.85 21.85
C LEU A 416 -4.41 8.19 21.54
N ASP A 417 -5.23 8.26 22.57
CA ASP A 417 -6.57 8.82 22.46
C ASP A 417 -6.53 10.29 21.98
N ALA A 418 -7.65 10.78 21.46
CA ALA A 418 -7.73 12.11 20.85
C ALA A 418 -7.48 13.30 21.82
N ASP A 419 -7.28 13.05 23.09
CA ASP A 419 -6.87 14.04 24.11
C ASP A 419 -5.42 13.83 24.59
N GLY A 420 -4.71 12.83 24.03
CA GLY A 420 -3.32 12.54 24.35
C GLY A 420 -2.35 13.62 23.87
N SER A 421 -1.14 13.62 24.37
CA SER A 421 -0.11 14.59 23.99
C SER A 421 1.10 13.89 23.41
N TYR A 422 1.35 14.12 22.13
CA TYR A 422 2.51 13.58 21.42
C TYR A 422 3.75 14.47 21.59
N GLN A 423 4.91 13.82 21.73
CA GLN A 423 6.22 14.46 21.70
C GLN A 423 6.97 14.02 20.42
N LEU A 424 6.55 14.54 19.28
CA LEU A 424 7.11 14.16 17.99
C LEU A 424 8.30 15.06 17.63
N HIS A 425 9.45 14.45 17.34
CA HIS A 425 10.70 15.13 17.04
C HIS A 425 11.14 14.88 15.58
N ARG A 426 11.87 15.84 15.04
CA ARG A 426 12.46 15.77 13.70
C ARG A 426 13.48 14.63 13.62
N GLY A 427 13.51 13.95 12.46
CA GLY A 427 14.46 12.89 12.19
C GLY A 427 14.20 11.60 12.96
N ARG A 428 13.04 11.48 13.62
CA ARG A 428 12.61 10.26 14.31
C ARG A 428 11.52 9.53 13.55
N VAL A 429 11.50 8.23 13.70
CA VAL A 429 10.46 7.34 13.20
C VAL A 429 9.67 6.85 14.40
N TYR A 430 8.35 7.00 14.38
CA TYR A 430 7.46 6.57 15.45
C TYR A 430 6.61 5.40 14.96
N ASN A 431 6.83 4.22 15.53
CA ASN A 431 5.97 3.04 15.36
C ASN A 431 4.87 3.11 16.41
N LEU A 432 3.64 3.47 16.02
CA LEU A 432 2.52 3.61 16.90
C LEU A 432 1.56 2.42 16.75
N ARG A 433 1.55 1.55 17.76
CA ARG A 433 0.62 0.43 17.81
C ARG A 433 -0.80 0.92 18.05
N ALA A 434 -1.70 0.56 17.16
CA ALA A 434 -3.06 1.10 17.10
C ALA A 434 -4.16 0.03 17.33
N ASP A 435 -3.84 -1.07 17.99
CA ASP A 435 -4.77 -2.22 18.15
C ASP A 435 -6.10 -1.83 18.83
N SER A 436 -6.10 -0.82 19.70
CA SER A 436 -7.28 -0.35 20.42
C SER A 436 -8.15 0.64 19.64
N ALA A 437 -7.57 1.34 18.66
CA ALA A 437 -8.23 2.43 17.94
C ALA A 437 -8.53 2.08 16.47
N ILE A 438 -7.78 1.14 15.89
CA ILE A 438 -7.90 0.73 14.49
C ILE A 438 -8.29 -0.75 14.46
N SER A 439 -9.54 -1.01 14.08
CA SER A 439 -10.13 -2.37 14.07
C SER A 439 -9.79 -3.17 12.80
N GLY A 440 -9.27 -2.54 11.76
CA GLY A 440 -8.94 -3.17 10.49
C GLY A 440 -8.16 -2.26 9.53
N HIS A 441 -7.83 -2.79 8.35
CA HIS A 441 -6.97 -2.11 7.38
C HIS A 441 -7.46 -0.71 6.97
N SER A 442 -8.77 -0.54 6.82
CA SER A 442 -9.37 0.70 6.31
C SER A 442 -9.90 1.63 7.40
N ASP A 443 -9.83 1.21 8.65
CA ASP A 443 -10.33 1.97 9.79
C ASP A 443 -9.33 3.06 10.21
N ILE A 444 -9.13 4.05 9.33
CA ILE A 444 -8.15 5.14 9.51
C ILE A 444 -8.79 6.51 9.66
N THR A 445 -10.12 6.58 9.76
CA THR A 445 -10.85 7.85 9.86
C THR A 445 -11.30 8.18 11.28
N GLY A 446 -10.76 7.49 12.29
CA GLY A 446 -11.06 7.74 13.71
C GLY A 446 -10.49 9.06 14.24
N PRO A 447 -11.01 9.55 15.36
CA PRO A 447 -10.53 10.78 16.00
C PRO A 447 -9.07 10.67 16.47
N GLU A 448 -8.60 9.50 16.89
CA GLU A 448 -7.22 9.24 17.31
C GLU A 448 -6.25 9.43 16.14
N VAL A 449 -6.63 8.97 14.95
CA VAL A 449 -5.84 9.15 13.71
C VAL A 449 -5.81 10.62 13.31
N ALA A 450 -6.94 11.32 13.37
CA ALA A 450 -7.01 12.75 13.06
C ALA A 450 -6.18 13.59 14.04
N HIS A 451 -6.20 13.23 15.32
CA HIS A 451 -5.38 13.85 16.36
C HIS A 451 -3.88 13.66 16.09
N LEU A 452 -3.48 12.41 15.77
CA LEU A 452 -2.11 12.09 15.37
C LEU A 452 -1.65 12.89 14.16
N LEU A 453 -2.49 12.95 13.11
CA LEU A 453 -2.18 13.71 11.89
C LEU A 453 -1.91 15.18 12.21
N LEU A 454 -2.78 15.79 13.01
CA LEU A 454 -2.62 17.19 13.39
C LEU A 454 -1.36 17.41 14.23
N ALA A 455 -1.03 16.47 15.13
CA ALA A 455 0.21 16.51 15.92
C ALA A 455 1.46 16.40 15.01
N ALA A 456 1.44 15.49 14.02
CA ALA A 456 2.54 15.33 13.08
C ALA A 456 2.73 16.58 12.19
N ILE A 457 1.64 17.21 11.73
CA ILE A 457 1.67 18.46 10.99
C ILE A 457 2.24 19.60 11.85
N ALA A 458 1.80 19.71 13.09
CA ALA A 458 2.26 20.76 14.01
C ALA A 458 3.75 20.63 14.39
N ALA A 459 4.28 19.41 14.43
CA ALA A 459 5.69 19.11 14.72
C ALA A 459 6.61 19.28 13.49
N GLY A 460 6.07 19.35 12.26
CA GLY A 460 6.81 19.55 11.00
C GLY A 460 6.97 21.00 10.66
#